data_e18e6119021ebd4082e4bcefd999866d
#
_entry.id   e18e6119021ebd4082e4bcefd999866d
#
_cell.length_a   1.000
_cell.length_b   1.000
_cell.length_c   1.000
_cell.angle_alpha   90.00
_cell.angle_beta   90.00
_cell.angle_gamma   90.00
#
_symmetry.space_group_name_H-M   'P 1'
#
loop_
_entity.id
_entity.type
_entity.pdbx_description
1 polymer ?
#
loop_
_entity_poly.entity_id
_entity_poly.type
_entity_poly.pdbx_seq_one_letter_code
_entity_poly.pdbx_strand_id
1 'polypeptide(L)'
;HIILSITNSIADFLPGLKVQVFHGIAPSKRNFKKGHFRIRGFFDLYSTQGPFTTQPFRKLQKEHQHFEVVETGWPKLDPLFPLEEIPREKPTILISSTFSKKLSLAYNDEVIDEIKRISEIGNWEFKVVLHPKIPPERVQKFKDIQSENLTYYDTTDLIPLFRESDVLFADSTSVVTEFLLQEKPVVTFRNTQPGPHLINITEVADIEKALEDALDPDVSLLEEIQEFNANMHPYKDGKSSERLIDASIKFLHADKSHLKPKPLNLIRKIKVRNNLAFYPLKTYRKPPTY
;
A
#
# COMPACT_ATOMS: atom_id res chain seq x y z
N HIS A 1 -0.88 15.20 -23.71
CA HIS A 1 -1.10 13.89 -23.13
C HIS A 1 -0.49 13.79 -21.73
N ILE A 2 -1.15 13.08 -20.83
CA ILE A 2 -0.68 12.74 -19.48
C ILE A 2 -0.62 11.22 -19.40
N ILE A 3 0.47 10.67 -18.88
CA ILE A 3 0.66 9.24 -18.68
C ILE A 3 0.87 9.01 -17.19
N LEU A 4 -0.08 8.34 -16.57
CA LEU A 4 0.00 7.92 -15.16
C LEU A 4 0.67 6.54 -15.11
N SER A 5 1.61 6.35 -14.20
CA SER A 5 2.28 5.06 -14.01
C SER A 5 2.44 4.70 -12.54
N ILE A 6 1.99 3.50 -12.19
CA ILE A 6 2.19 2.92 -10.86
C ILE A 6 3.56 2.24 -10.72
N THR A 7 4.29 2.05 -11.81
CA THR A 7 5.62 1.43 -11.81
C THR A 7 6.72 2.47 -11.71
N ASN A 8 7.92 2.03 -11.30
CA ASN A 8 9.08 2.92 -11.16
C ASN A 8 9.82 3.20 -12.47
N SER A 9 9.30 2.74 -13.60
CA SER A 9 9.84 2.98 -14.94
C SER A 9 8.70 3.09 -15.92
N ILE A 10 8.92 3.85 -17.00
CA ILE A 10 7.94 4.06 -18.05
C ILE A 10 8.65 4.12 -19.38
N ALA A 11 7.97 3.77 -20.47
CA ALA A 11 8.52 3.84 -21.81
C ALA A 11 8.88 5.30 -22.16
N ASP A 12 10.15 5.52 -22.51
CA ASP A 12 10.68 6.85 -22.84
C ASP A 12 10.11 7.40 -24.14
N PHE A 13 9.75 6.51 -25.06
CA PHE A 13 9.22 6.85 -26.39
C PHE A 13 7.75 7.26 -26.40
N LEU A 14 7.01 7.06 -25.32
CA LEU A 14 5.65 7.57 -25.21
C LEU A 14 5.64 9.08 -25.04
N PRO A 15 4.85 9.83 -25.85
CA PRO A 15 4.77 11.28 -25.74
C PRO A 15 3.97 11.72 -24.51
N GLY A 16 4.25 12.93 -24.01
CA GLY A 16 3.47 13.58 -22.97
C GLY A 16 4.13 13.61 -21.61
N LEU A 17 3.40 14.20 -20.66
CA LEU A 17 3.78 14.34 -19.27
C LEU A 17 3.73 12.97 -18.57
N LYS A 18 4.81 12.59 -17.90
CA LYS A 18 4.91 11.31 -17.19
C LYS A 18 4.79 11.53 -15.69
N VAL A 19 3.73 11.03 -15.12
CA VAL A 19 3.41 11.16 -13.68
C VAL A 19 3.60 9.82 -13.00
N GLN A 20 4.38 9.80 -11.92
CA GLN A 20 4.50 8.63 -11.04
C GLN A 20 3.37 8.64 -10.05
N VAL A 21 2.56 7.59 -10.06
CA VAL A 21 1.59 7.23 -9.02
C VAL A 21 2.08 5.94 -8.37
N PHE A 22 2.26 5.92 -7.06
CA PHE A 22 2.87 4.77 -6.40
C PHE A 22 1.87 3.61 -6.24
N HIS A 23 2.37 2.37 -6.31
CA HIS A 23 1.58 1.15 -6.11
C HIS A 23 1.57 0.65 -4.66
N GLY A 24 2.25 1.34 -3.75
CA GLY A 24 2.34 0.98 -2.32
C GLY A 24 2.72 2.17 -1.48
N ILE A 25 2.38 2.12 -0.19
CA ILE A 25 2.58 3.19 0.77
C ILE A 25 3.66 2.87 1.83
N ALA A 26 4.23 1.67 1.84
CA ALA A 26 5.25 1.25 2.82
C ALA A 26 6.69 1.40 2.27
N PRO A 27 7.30 2.58 2.32
CA PRO A 27 8.61 2.84 1.73
C PRO A 27 9.78 2.26 2.55
N SER A 28 9.57 1.91 3.80
CA SER A 28 10.57 1.41 4.74
C SER A 28 11.07 -0.02 4.45
N LYS A 29 10.37 -0.80 3.64
CA LYS A 29 10.73 -2.20 3.31
C LYS A 29 12.10 -2.36 2.62
N ARG A 30 12.68 -1.31 2.05
CA ARG A 30 13.96 -1.36 1.33
C ARG A 30 14.82 -0.16 1.65
N ASN A 31 16.15 -0.35 1.60
CA ASN A 31 17.12 0.74 1.73
C ASN A 31 16.73 1.92 0.82
N PHE A 32 16.80 3.14 1.36
CA PHE A 32 16.44 4.41 0.70
C PHE A 32 16.97 4.51 -0.74
N LYS A 33 18.25 4.14 -0.99
CA LYS A 33 18.87 4.20 -2.31
C LYS A 33 18.37 3.15 -3.30
N LYS A 34 17.72 2.09 -2.87
CA LYS A 34 17.26 0.97 -3.71
C LYS A 34 15.75 0.85 -3.80
N GLY A 35 15.02 1.51 -2.90
CA GLY A 35 13.58 1.38 -2.70
C GLY A 35 12.73 2.44 -3.39
N HIS A 36 11.73 2.85 -2.65
CA HIS A 36 10.68 3.78 -3.04
C HIS A 36 11.22 5.15 -3.51
N PHE A 37 12.23 5.68 -2.81
CA PHE A 37 12.80 7.01 -3.06
C PHE A 37 13.87 7.06 -4.15
N ARG A 38 14.13 5.97 -4.86
CA ARG A 38 15.12 5.96 -5.93
C ARG A 38 14.62 6.69 -7.17
N ILE A 39 15.22 7.84 -7.50
CA ILE A 39 14.95 8.57 -8.74
C ILE A 39 15.58 7.84 -9.93
N ARG A 40 14.73 7.51 -10.92
CA ARG A 40 15.15 6.80 -12.14
C ARG A 40 15.20 7.69 -13.38
N GLY A 41 14.80 8.96 -13.26
CA GLY A 41 14.91 9.97 -14.32
C GLY A 41 13.90 9.80 -15.45
N PHE A 42 12.75 9.18 -15.22
CA PHE A 42 11.70 9.02 -16.23
C PHE A 42 10.56 10.01 -16.08
N PHE A 43 10.21 10.36 -14.85
CA PHE A 43 9.00 11.11 -14.52
C PHE A 43 9.23 12.61 -14.50
N ASP A 44 8.18 13.36 -14.84
CA ASP A 44 8.09 14.82 -14.77
C ASP A 44 7.47 15.27 -13.45
N LEU A 45 6.54 14.48 -12.92
CA LEU A 45 5.81 14.75 -11.70
C LEU A 45 5.74 13.48 -10.85
N TYR A 46 5.97 13.63 -9.56
CA TYR A 46 5.77 12.60 -8.55
C TYR A 46 4.56 12.99 -7.70
N SER A 47 3.50 12.18 -7.75
CA SER A 47 2.31 12.30 -6.91
C SER A 47 2.51 11.47 -5.65
N THR A 48 2.64 12.12 -4.50
CA THR A 48 2.96 11.49 -3.21
C THR A 48 1.73 11.35 -2.33
N GLN A 49 1.79 10.39 -1.37
CA GLN A 49 0.63 9.99 -0.60
C GLN A 49 0.37 10.87 0.62
N GLY A 50 1.41 11.33 1.28
CA GLY A 50 1.36 12.15 2.49
C GLY A 50 2.74 12.66 2.90
N PRO A 51 2.86 13.38 4.02
CA PRO A 51 4.11 14.01 4.47
C PRO A 51 5.31 13.06 4.50
N PHE A 52 5.11 11.82 4.95
CA PHE A 52 6.16 10.80 5.04
C PHE A 52 6.85 10.53 3.70
N THR A 53 6.12 10.55 2.59
CA THR A 53 6.66 10.38 1.25
C THR A 53 7.00 11.70 0.59
N THR A 54 6.21 12.74 0.82
CA THR A 54 6.38 14.06 0.20
C THR A 54 7.69 14.73 0.61
N GLN A 55 8.02 14.73 1.89
CA GLN A 55 9.22 15.41 2.39
C GLN A 55 10.53 14.86 1.79
N PRO A 56 10.77 13.53 1.74
CA PRO A 56 11.92 12.97 1.05
C PRO A 56 11.94 13.28 -0.45
N PHE A 57 10.78 13.20 -1.14
CA PHE A 57 10.73 13.53 -2.56
C PHE A 57 11.02 15.00 -2.85
N ARG A 58 10.59 15.93 -2.00
CA ARG A 58 10.96 17.36 -2.09
C ARG A 58 12.47 17.60 -1.91
N LYS A 59 13.14 16.84 -1.05
CA LYS A 59 14.60 16.89 -0.94
C LYS A 59 15.27 16.40 -2.23
N LEU A 60 14.78 15.29 -2.80
CA LEU A 60 15.27 14.75 -4.07
C LEU A 60 14.95 15.68 -5.26
N GLN A 61 13.83 16.38 -5.24
CA GLN A 61 13.49 17.41 -6.22
C GLN A 61 14.54 18.54 -6.24
N LYS A 62 14.91 19.05 -5.07
CA LYS A 62 15.97 20.08 -4.94
C LYS A 62 17.33 19.59 -5.42
N GLU A 63 17.65 18.33 -5.22
CA GLU A 63 18.91 17.71 -5.66
C GLU A 63 18.94 17.50 -7.18
N HIS A 64 17.89 16.90 -7.74
CA HIS A 64 17.85 16.48 -9.14
C HIS A 64 17.34 17.58 -10.10
N GLN A 65 16.41 18.43 -9.70
CA GLN A 65 15.89 19.61 -10.41
C GLN A 65 15.25 19.34 -11.77
N HIS A 66 14.87 18.10 -12.10
CA HIS A 66 14.26 17.74 -13.40
C HIS A 66 12.82 17.20 -13.26
N PHE A 67 12.20 17.31 -12.10
CA PHE A 67 10.84 16.92 -11.83
C PHE A 67 10.24 17.77 -10.72
N GLU A 68 8.91 17.74 -10.64
CA GLU A 68 8.14 18.34 -9.55
C GLU A 68 7.53 17.27 -8.63
N VAL A 69 7.13 17.70 -7.41
CA VAL A 69 6.48 16.87 -6.41
C VAL A 69 5.19 17.53 -5.97
N VAL A 70 4.11 16.76 -6.00
CA VAL A 70 2.80 17.18 -5.49
C VAL A 70 2.25 16.11 -4.55
N GLU A 71 1.71 16.54 -3.42
CA GLU A 71 1.01 15.64 -2.50
C GLU A 71 -0.47 15.61 -2.88
N THR A 72 -0.98 14.41 -3.14
CA THR A 72 -2.36 14.21 -3.65
C THR A 72 -3.16 13.22 -2.81
N GLY A 73 -2.50 12.49 -1.94
CA GLY A 73 -3.04 11.26 -1.37
C GLY A 73 -2.77 10.07 -2.28
N TRP A 74 -3.42 8.94 -2.00
CA TRP A 74 -3.23 7.70 -2.74
C TRP A 74 -4.53 7.20 -3.38
N PRO A 75 -4.67 7.31 -4.71
CA PRO A 75 -5.90 6.95 -5.44
C PRO A 75 -6.44 5.54 -5.16
N LYS A 76 -5.57 4.58 -4.87
CA LYS A 76 -5.99 3.21 -4.52
C LYS A 76 -6.98 3.16 -3.36
N LEU A 77 -6.87 4.12 -2.43
CA LEU A 77 -7.67 4.14 -1.20
C LEU A 77 -8.90 5.05 -1.29
N ASP A 78 -9.13 5.74 -2.41
CA ASP A 78 -10.32 6.57 -2.56
C ASP A 78 -11.64 5.80 -2.26
N PRO A 79 -11.81 4.52 -2.70
CA PRO A 79 -13.03 3.76 -2.38
C PRO A 79 -13.20 3.39 -0.89
N LEU A 80 -12.15 3.59 -0.07
CA LEU A 80 -12.23 3.39 1.38
C LEU A 80 -12.95 4.54 2.08
N PHE A 81 -12.95 5.72 1.48
CA PHE A 81 -13.44 6.95 2.07
C PHE A 81 -14.71 7.48 1.37
N PRO A 82 -15.57 8.22 2.12
CA PRO A 82 -15.48 8.47 3.55
C PRO A 82 -15.62 7.18 4.36
N LEU A 83 -15.04 7.15 5.56
CA LEU A 83 -15.21 6.02 6.47
C LEU A 83 -16.68 5.94 6.91
N GLU A 84 -17.22 4.73 6.84
CA GLU A 84 -18.60 4.44 7.25
C GLU A 84 -18.59 3.35 8.32
N GLU A 85 -19.40 3.52 9.35
CA GLU A 85 -19.66 2.45 10.30
C GLU A 85 -20.62 1.45 9.66
N ILE A 86 -20.21 0.20 9.60
CA ILE A 86 -21.05 -0.90 9.11
C ILE A 86 -21.49 -1.71 10.32
N PRO A 87 -22.77 -1.66 10.73
CA PRO A 87 -23.26 -2.46 11.85
C PRO A 87 -23.06 -3.95 11.57
N ARG A 88 -22.57 -4.68 12.58
CA ARG A 88 -22.33 -6.13 12.52
C ARG A 88 -22.86 -6.80 13.77
N GLU A 89 -23.24 -8.07 13.64
CA GLU A 89 -23.70 -8.86 14.78
C GLU A 89 -22.53 -9.29 15.66
N LYS A 90 -21.38 -9.57 15.05
CA LYS A 90 -20.14 -9.95 15.74
C LYS A 90 -18.96 -9.09 15.28
N PRO A 91 -18.00 -8.80 16.15
CA PRO A 91 -16.73 -8.21 15.74
C PRO A 91 -16.04 -9.07 14.68
N THR A 92 -15.47 -8.43 13.67
CA THR A 92 -14.86 -9.09 12.52
C THR A 92 -13.36 -8.83 12.47
N ILE A 93 -12.58 -9.90 12.42
CA ILE A 93 -11.11 -9.87 12.34
C ILE A 93 -10.68 -10.28 10.94
N LEU A 94 -9.96 -9.39 10.26
CA LEU A 94 -9.32 -9.70 8.99
C LEU A 94 -7.94 -10.29 9.23
N ILE A 95 -7.65 -11.44 8.64
CA ILE A 95 -6.33 -12.07 8.68
C ILE A 95 -5.66 -11.91 7.33
N SER A 96 -4.43 -11.35 7.34
CA SER A 96 -3.64 -11.22 6.12
C SER A 96 -2.17 -11.54 6.35
N SER A 97 -1.50 -12.12 5.36
CA SER A 97 -0.11 -12.54 5.49
C SER A 97 0.72 -12.21 4.25
N THR A 98 1.99 -11.85 4.48
CA THR A 98 2.98 -11.72 3.41
C THR A 98 3.36 -13.10 2.85
N PHE A 99 3.97 -13.12 1.65
CA PHE A 99 4.44 -14.37 1.02
C PHE A 99 5.87 -14.78 1.41
N SER A 100 6.60 -13.95 2.14
CA SER A 100 7.97 -14.23 2.55
C SER A 100 7.99 -15.26 3.67
N LYS A 101 8.41 -16.49 3.41
CA LYS A 101 8.37 -17.63 4.34
C LYS A 101 8.87 -17.31 5.77
N LYS A 102 9.92 -16.49 5.89
CA LYS A 102 10.49 -16.12 7.21
C LYS A 102 9.64 -15.13 8.02
N LEU A 103 8.75 -14.39 7.35
CA LEU A 103 7.97 -13.31 7.96
C LEU A 103 6.48 -13.63 8.01
N SER A 104 6.06 -14.63 7.26
CA SER A 104 4.65 -14.94 7.03
C SER A 104 4.09 -15.80 8.16
N LEU A 105 3.03 -15.32 8.80
CA LEU A 105 2.25 -16.09 9.77
C LEU A 105 1.59 -17.33 9.11
N ALA A 106 1.32 -17.28 7.80
CA ALA A 106 0.75 -18.41 7.07
C ALA A 106 1.66 -19.66 6.98
N TYR A 107 2.93 -19.54 7.37
CA TYR A 107 3.85 -20.66 7.49
C TYR A 107 4.02 -21.18 8.93
N ASN A 108 3.31 -20.58 9.89
CA ASN A 108 3.32 -21.04 11.28
C ASN A 108 2.03 -21.83 11.56
N ASP A 109 2.19 -23.15 11.71
CA ASP A 109 1.05 -24.05 11.93
C ASP A 109 0.40 -23.82 13.28
N GLU A 110 1.16 -23.48 14.34
CA GLU A 110 0.63 -23.16 15.66
C GLU A 110 -0.29 -21.90 15.61
N VAL A 111 0.05 -20.90 14.76
CA VAL A 111 -0.82 -19.73 14.54
C VAL A 111 -2.12 -20.15 13.85
N ILE A 112 -2.04 -21.06 12.87
CA ILE A 112 -3.24 -21.56 12.16
C ILE A 112 -4.15 -22.33 13.13
N ASP A 113 -3.57 -23.19 13.97
CA ASP A 113 -4.30 -23.98 14.96
C ASP A 113 -4.94 -23.07 16.01
N GLU A 114 -4.26 -22.00 16.43
CA GLU A 114 -4.81 -21.04 17.40
C GLU A 114 -5.95 -20.21 16.78
N ILE A 115 -5.81 -19.75 15.52
CA ILE A 115 -6.90 -19.08 14.79
C ILE A 115 -8.12 -20.00 14.70
N LYS A 116 -7.93 -21.29 14.38
CA LYS A 116 -8.99 -22.28 14.35
C LYS A 116 -9.68 -22.37 15.72
N ARG A 117 -8.90 -22.58 16.77
CA ARG A 117 -9.42 -22.69 18.16
C ARG A 117 -10.28 -21.48 18.55
N ILE A 118 -9.78 -20.26 18.30
CA ILE A 118 -10.50 -19.04 18.65
C ILE A 118 -11.79 -18.89 17.80
N SER A 119 -11.75 -19.25 16.52
CA SER A 119 -12.93 -19.18 15.64
C SER A 119 -14.04 -20.14 16.08
N GLU A 120 -13.68 -21.30 16.67
CA GLU A 120 -14.63 -22.30 17.19
C GLU A 120 -15.34 -21.81 18.47
N ILE A 121 -14.78 -20.85 19.23
CA ILE A 121 -15.46 -20.21 20.37
C ILE A 121 -16.69 -19.43 19.90
N GLY A 122 -16.63 -18.82 18.71
CA GLY A 122 -17.78 -18.20 18.07
C GLY A 122 -18.08 -16.76 18.50
N ASN A 123 -17.19 -16.12 19.27
CA ASN A 123 -17.37 -14.73 19.69
C ASN A 123 -17.11 -13.72 18.56
N TRP A 124 -16.28 -14.08 17.58
CA TRP A 124 -15.81 -13.24 16.50
C TRP A 124 -15.97 -13.92 15.14
N GLU A 125 -16.07 -13.12 14.08
CA GLU A 125 -15.94 -13.58 12.71
C GLU A 125 -14.52 -13.37 12.21
N PHE A 126 -14.00 -14.33 11.44
CA PHE A 126 -12.68 -14.26 10.83
C PHE A 126 -12.79 -14.27 9.30
N LYS A 127 -12.17 -13.30 8.65
CA LYS A 127 -12.00 -13.23 7.20
C LYS A 127 -10.53 -13.41 6.88
N VAL A 128 -10.20 -14.40 6.07
CA VAL A 128 -8.81 -14.70 5.72
C VAL A 128 -8.55 -14.36 4.26
N VAL A 129 -7.53 -13.55 4.01
CA VAL A 129 -7.04 -13.26 2.66
C VAL A 129 -5.52 -13.32 2.66
N LEU A 130 -4.96 -14.17 1.81
CA LEU A 130 -3.52 -14.37 1.73
C LEU A 130 -2.94 -13.73 0.46
N HIS A 131 -1.67 -13.37 0.54
CA HIS A 131 -0.98 -12.82 -0.63
C HIS A 131 -0.95 -13.85 -1.79
N PRO A 132 -1.25 -13.47 -3.07
CA PRO A 132 -1.35 -14.40 -4.20
C PRO A 132 -0.10 -15.25 -4.50
N LYS A 133 1.05 -14.89 -3.93
CA LYS A 133 2.30 -15.66 -4.05
C LYS A 133 2.50 -16.71 -2.96
N ILE A 134 1.56 -16.85 -2.04
CA ILE A 134 1.61 -17.94 -1.05
C ILE A 134 1.29 -19.24 -1.78
N PRO A 135 2.09 -20.30 -1.57
CA PRO A 135 1.89 -21.58 -2.24
C PRO A 135 0.53 -22.21 -1.94
N PRO A 136 -0.08 -22.92 -2.92
CA PRO A 136 -1.41 -23.51 -2.76
C PRO A 136 -1.56 -24.43 -1.55
N GLU A 137 -0.52 -25.17 -1.17
CA GLU A 137 -0.53 -26.05 0.00
C GLU A 137 -0.68 -25.29 1.32
N ARG A 138 -0.20 -24.05 1.39
CA ARG A 138 -0.39 -23.20 2.59
C ARG A 138 -1.77 -22.54 2.57
N VAL A 139 -2.25 -22.13 1.40
CA VAL A 139 -3.61 -21.64 1.21
C VAL A 139 -4.63 -22.70 1.63
N GLN A 140 -4.38 -23.97 1.24
CA GLN A 140 -5.27 -25.07 1.55
C GLN A 140 -5.46 -25.25 3.07
N LYS A 141 -4.41 -25.05 3.89
CA LYS A 141 -4.54 -25.12 5.36
C LYS A 141 -5.57 -24.16 5.92
N PHE A 142 -5.66 -22.94 5.37
CA PHE A 142 -6.70 -21.97 5.78
C PHE A 142 -8.08 -22.34 5.23
N LYS A 143 -8.15 -22.94 4.06
CA LYS A 143 -9.42 -23.45 3.52
C LYS A 143 -9.95 -24.64 4.33
N ASP A 144 -9.07 -25.49 4.86
CA ASP A 144 -9.42 -26.67 5.65
C ASP A 144 -10.00 -26.31 7.04
N ILE A 145 -9.66 -25.13 7.58
CA ILE A 145 -10.17 -24.67 8.87
C ILE A 145 -11.39 -23.74 8.75
N GLN A 146 -11.97 -23.57 7.54
CA GLN A 146 -13.19 -22.79 7.37
C GLN A 146 -14.34 -23.36 8.23
N SER A 147 -15.15 -22.48 8.78
CA SER A 147 -16.27 -22.79 9.66
C SER A 147 -17.36 -21.73 9.51
N GLU A 148 -18.40 -21.81 10.33
CA GLU A 148 -19.42 -20.75 10.41
C GLU A 148 -18.82 -19.37 10.74
N ASN A 149 -17.76 -19.33 11.55
CA ASN A 149 -17.12 -18.09 11.98
C ASN A 149 -15.78 -17.80 11.29
N LEU A 150 -15.34 -18.58 10.28
CA LEU A 150 -14.09 -18.36 9.57
C LEU A 150 -14.26 -18.64 8.07
N THR A 151 -14.05 -17.61 7.25
CA THR A 151 -14.18 -17.67 5.80
C THR A 151 -12.88 -17.25 5.12
N TYR A 152 -12.41 -18.07 4.16
CA TYR A 152 -11.29 -17.73 3.29
C TYR A 152 -11.79 -17.02 2.01
N TYR A 153 -11.16 -15.90 1.67
CA TYR A 153 -11.45 -15.10 0.49
C TYR A 153 -10.31 -15.18 -0.53
N ASP A 154 -10.62 -15.63 -1.74
CA ASP A 154 -9.68 -15.66 -2.87
C ASP A 154 -9.84 -14.37 -3.69
N THR A 155 -9.30 -13.28 -3.18
CA THR A 155 -9.40 -11.96 -3.82
C THR A 155 -8.10 -11.17 -3.68
N THR A 156 -7.89 -10.22 -4.58
CA THR A 156 -6.86 -9.18 -4.49
C THR A 156 -7.44 -7.80 -4.18
N ASP A 157 -8.76 -7.65 -4.21
CA ASP A 157 -9.45 -6.45 -3.77
C ASP A 157 -9.72 -6.55 -2.27
N LEU A 158 -8.98 -5.77 -1.50
CA LEU A 158 -9.05 -5.77 -0.04
C LEU A 158 -10.00 -4.70 0.51
N ILE A 159 -10.43 -3.74 -0.29
CA ILE A 159 -11.24 -2.61 0.19
C ILE A 159 -12.55 -3.06 0.83
N PRO A 160 -13.35 -3.98 0.23
CA PRO A 160 -14.55 -4.48 0.87
C PRO A 160 -14.26 -5.16 2.21
N LEU A 161 -13.20 -5.99 2.26
CA LEU A 161 -12.79 -6.70 3.49
C LEU A 161 -12.32 -5.73 4.58
N PHE A 162 -11.62 -4.65 4.21
CA PHE A 162 -11.22 -3.60 5.14
C PHE A 162 -12.43 -2.92 5.78
N ARG A 163 -13.40 -2.52 4.98
CA ARG A 163 -14.62 -1.85 5.46
C ARG A 163 -15.40 -2.75 6.41
N GLU A 164 -15.45 -4.04 6.12
CA GLU A 164 -16.19 -5.05 6.87
C GLU A 164 -15.43 -5.63 8.07
N SER A 165 -14.26 -5.15 8.41
CA SER A 165 -13.46 -5.67 9.54
C SER A 165 -13.18 -4.60 10.57
N ASP A 166 -13.14 -4.98 11.84
CA ASP A 166 -12.89 -4.10 12.98
C ASP A 166 -11.40 -4.09 13.35
N VAL A 167 -10.74 -5.23 13.23
CA VAL A 167 -9.32 -5.43 13.54
C VAL A 167 -8.64 -6.17 12.40
N LEU A 168 -7.38 -5.85 12.13
CA LEU A 168 -6.51 -6.64 11.27
C LEU A 168 -5.53 -7.44 12.14
N PHE A 169 -5.44 -8.76 11.91
CA PHE A 169 -4.34 -9.60 12.37
C PHE A 169 -3.40 -9.95 11.21
N ALA A 170 -2.15 -9.57 11.31
CA ALA A 170 -1.21 -9.72 10.20
C ALA A 170 0.25 -9.89 10.66
N ASP A 171 1.14 -10.08 9.71
CA ASP A 171 2.59 -10.04 9.88
C ASP A 171 3.21 -8.74 9.27
N SER A 172 4.48 -8.79 8.85
CA SER A 172 5.17 -7.68 8.19
C SER A 172 4.69 -7.45 6.74
N THR A 173 3.40 -7.32 6.52
CA THR A 173 2.78 -7.03 5.21
C THR A 173 2.49 -5.54 5.02
N SER A 174 2.37 -5.08 3.75
CA SER A 174 1.96 -3.71 3.45
C SER A 174 0.48 -3.44 3.75
N VAL A 175 -0.30 -4.49 3.87
CA VAL A 175 -1.72 -4.43 4.23
C VAL A 175 -1.93 -3.75 5.59
N VAL A 176 -0.98 -3.90 6.53
CA VAL A 176 -0.97 -3.22 7.83
C VAL A 176 -1.14 -1.71 7.67
N THR A 177 -0.29 -1.08 6.85
CA THR A 177 -0.38 0.37 6.63
C THR A 177 -1.70 0.76 5.95
N GLU A 178 -2.15 -0.03 4.97
CA GLU A 178 -3.41 0.25 4.26
C GLU A 178 -4.63 0.16 5.19
N PHE A 179 -4.65 -0.81 6.08
CA PHE A 179 -5.74 -1.03 7.04
C PHE A 179 -5.79 0.06 8.12
N LEU A 180 -4.63 0.47 8.66
CA LEU A 180 -4.51 1.53 9.67
C LEU A 180 -5.15 2.85 9.21
N LEU A 181 -5.18 3.13 7.89
CA LEU A 181 -5.76 4.37 7.37
C LEU A 181 -7.27 4.50 7.59
N GLN A 182 -7.94 3.43 8.02
CA GLN A 182 -9.31 3.45 8.52
C GLN A 182 -9.43 3.86 10.00
N GLU A 183 -8.32 4.14 10.69
CA GLU A 183 -8.26 4.40 12.13
C GLU A 183 -8.68 3.19 12.98
N LYS A 184 -8.55 1.99 12.42
CA LYS A 184 -8.86 0.73 13.10
C LYS A 184 -7.58 0.05 13.60
N PRO A 185 -7.64 -0.62 14.77
CA PRO A 185 -6.50 -1.28 15.37
C PRO A 185 -5.94 -2.44 14.53
N VAL A 186 -4.63 -2.66 14.68
CA VAL A 186 -3.92 -3.76 14.02
C VAL A 186 -3.09 -4.52 15.04
N VAL A 187 -3.31 -5.83 15.10
CA VAL A 187 -2.44 -6.77 15.79
C VAL A 187 -1.45 -7.36 14.79
N THR A 188 -0.18 -7.35 15.15
CA THR A 188 0.87 -7.92 14.29
C THR A 188 1.63 -9.04 15.00
N PHE A 189 1.88 -10.12 14.26
CA PHE A 189 2.68 -11.24 14.75
C PHE A 189 4.11 -11.14 14.22
N ARG A 190 5.09 -10.98 15.12
CA ARG A 190 6.53 -10.89 14.82
C ARG A 190 6.83 -9.86 13.73
N ASN A 191 6.23 -8.67 13.84
CA ASN A 191 6.48 -7.60 12.88
C ASN A 191 7.93 -7.13 12.97
N THR A 192 8.58 -6.96 11.82
CA THR A 192 9.98 -6.50 11.74
C THR A 192 10.16 -5.01 12.00
N GLN A 193 9.07 -4.24 12.02
CA GLN A 193 9.05 -2.81 12.26
C GLN A 193 7.85 -2.45 13.15
N PRO A 194 7.83 -2.92 14.40
CA PRO A 194 6.79 -2.56 15.35
C PRO A 194 6.86 -1.06 15.67
N GLY A 195 5.70 -0.47 15.93
CA GLY A 195 5.59 0.94 16.34
C GLY A 195 4.47 1.09 17.35
N PRO A 196 4.33 2.25 18.01
CA PRO A 196 3.31 2.47 19.04
C PRO A 196 1.87 2.40 18.51
N HIS A 197 1.68 2.58 17.21
CA HIS A 197 0.40 2.43 16.51
C HIS A 197 -0.01 0.98 16.21
N LEU A 198 0.73 -0.03 16.76
CA LEU A 198 0.49 -1.46 16.54
C LEU A 198 0.52 -2.21 17.87
N ILE A 199 -0.36 -3.17 18.03
CA ILE A 199 -0.21 -4.22 19.05
C ILE A 199 0.66 -5.31 18.42
N ASN A 200 1.93 -5.42 18.83
CA ASN A 200 2.84 -6.41 18.26
C ASN A 200 3.16 -7.52 19.26
N ILE A 201 2.85 -8.75 18.87
CA ILE A 201 3.09 -9.95 19.68
C ILE A 201 4.11 -10.88 19.03
N THR A 202 4.74 -11.73 19.82
CA THR A 202 5.74 -12.72 19.37
C THR A 202 5.34 -14.15 19.68
N GLU A 203 4.51 -14.36 20.68
CA GLU A 203 4.06 -15.66 21.13
C GLU A 203 2.64 -15.98 20.68
N VAL A 204 2.39 -17.23 20.31
CA VAL A 204 1.07 -17.67 19.83
C VAL A 204 0.01 -17.58 20.94
N ALA A 205 0.40 -17.84 22.17
CA ALA A 205 -0.50 -17.77 23.32
C ALA A 205 -1.06 -16.34 23.58
N ASP A 206 -0.43 -15.30 23.03
CA ASP A 206 -0.86 -13.91 23.21
C ASP A 206 -1.90 -13.49 22.16
N ILE A 207 -2.20 -14.31 21.13
CA ILE A 207 -3.06 -13.92 19.99
C ILE A 207 -4.45 -13.51 20.47
N GLU A 208 -5.13 -14.36 21.23
CA GLU A 208 -6.50 -14.11 21.69
C GLU A 208 -6.57 -12.83 22.51
N LYS A 209 -5.69 -12.66 23.49
CA LYS A 209 -5.65 -11.46 24.33
C LYS A 209 -5.35 -10.19 23.53
N ALA A 210 -4.43 -10.25 22.59
CA ALA A 210 -4.10 -9.10 21.75
C ALA A 210 -5.27 -8.69 20.83
N LEU A 211 -6.07 -9.66 20.36
CA LEU A 211 -7.28 -9.39 19.59
C LEU A 211 -8.39 -8.78 20.46
N GLU A 212 -8.56 -9.24 21.71
CA GLU A 212 -9.46 -8.61 22.69
C GLU A 212 -9.07 -7.15 22.93
N ASP A 213 -7.78 -6.88 23.20
CA ASP A 213 -7.26 -5.53 23.44
C ASP A 213 -7.44 -4.64 22.19
N ALA A 214 -7.33 -5.20 20.98
CA ALA A 214 -7.57 -4.48 19.74
C ALA A 214 -9.05 -4.18 19.50
N LEU A 215 -9.97 -5.00 19.99
CA LEU A 215 -11.42 -4.77 19.86
C LEU A 215 -11.95 -3.74 20.87
N ASP A 216 -11.23 -3.53 21.99
CA ASP A 216 -11.50 -2.50 23.00
C ASP A 216 -10.21 -1.69 23.24
N PRO A 217 -9.78 -0.88 22.24
CA PRO A 217 -8.47 -0.24 22.25
C PRO A 217 -8.39 0.91 23.24
N ASP A 218 -7.26 1.03 23.91
CA ASP A 218 -6.93 2.20 24.71
C ASP A 218 -6.89 3.48 23.86
N VAL A 219 -7.26 4.61 24.45
CA VAL A 219 -7.22 5.92 23.80
C VAL A 219 -5.82 6.23 23.25
N SER A 220 -4.76 5.85 23.98
CA SER A 220 -3.38 6.06 23.55
C SER A 220 -3.05 5.34 22.24
N LEU A 221 -3.54 4.13 22.01
CA LEU A 221 -3.36 3.41 20.75
C LEU A 221 -4.05 4.13 19.59
N LEU A 222 -5.26 4.63 19.82
CA LEU A 222 -6.00 5.37 18.81
C LEU A 222 -5.31 6.70 18.43
N GLU A 223 -4.75 7.42 19.40
CA GLU A 223 -3.96 8.63 19.17
C GLU A 223 -2.72 8.34 18.33
N GLU A 224 -1.99 7.26 18.62
CA GLU A 224 -0.82 6.84 17.85
C GLU A 224 -1.18 6.43 16.41
N ILE A 225 -2.33 5.77 16.22
CA ILE A 225 -2.86 5.44 14.88
C ILE A 225 -3.18 6.72 14.11
N GLN A 226 -3.81 7.72 14.75
CA GLN A 226 -4.13 8.99 14.11
C GLN A 226 -2.87 9.77 13.72
N GLU A 227 -1.85 9.83 14.58
CA GLU A 227 -0.57 10.47 14.28
C GLU A 227 0.13 9.77 13.10
N PHE A 228 0.18 8.44 13.13
CA PHE A 228 0.70 7.65 12.02
C PHE A 228 -0.02 7.96 10.70
N ASN A 229 -1.36 7.98 10.71
CA ASN A 229 -2.17 8.25 9.53
C ASN A 229 -2.00 9.67 9.01
N ALA A 230 -1.92 10.67 9.88
CA ALA A 230 -1.67 12.07 9.50
C ALA A 230 -0.35 12.23 8.75
N ASN A 231 0.65 11.42 9.09
CA ASN A 231 1.94 11.41 8.41
C ASN A 231 1.94 10.59 7.11
N MET A 232 1.22 9.47 7.08
CA MET A 232 1.22 8.55 5.93
C MET A 232 0.24 8.96 4.83
N HIS A 233 -1.00 9.32 5.19
CA HIS A 233 -2.07 9.67 4.27
C HIS A 233 -3.15 10.53 4.98
N PRO A 234 -2.99 11.85 5.02
CA PRO A 234 -3.89 12.74 5.78
C PRO A 234 -5.28 12.94 5.16
N TYR A 235 -5.52 12.41 3.97
CA TYR A 235 -6.74 12.62 3.20
C TYR A 235 -7.79 11.54 3.50
N LYS A 236 -9.00 11.96 3.93
CA LYS A 236 -10.11 11.08 4.29
C LYS A 236 -11.37 11.34 3.48
N ASP A 237 -11.23 11.97 2.31
CA ASP A 237 -12.35 12.46 1.49
C ASP A 237 -12.62 11.65 0.21
N GLY A 238 -11.80 10.60 -0.06
CA GLY A 238 -11.93 9.78 -1.26
C GLY A 238 -11.60 10.51 -2.58
N LYS A 239 -10.85 11.64 -2.52
CA LYS A 239 -10.60 12.50 -3.68
C LYS A 239 -9.13 12.57 -4.11
N SER A 240 -8.34 11.56 -3.78
CA SER A 240 -6.93 11.54 -4.19
C SER A 240 -6.78 11.44 -5.71
N SER A 241 -7.69 10.73 -6.38
CA SER A 241 -7.75 10.64 -7.85
C SER A 241 -8.03 11.99 -8.51
N GLU A 242 -8.98 12.76 -7.97
CA GLU A 242 -9.30 14.11 -8.46
C GLU A 242 -8.06 15.03 -8.32
N ARG A 243 -7.48 15.07 -7.11
CA ARG A 243 -6.27 15.86 -6.85
C ARG A 243 -5.10 15.48 -7.76
N LEU A 244 -4.90 14.19 -8.03
CA LEU A 244 -3.87 13.70 -8.96
C LEU A 244 -4.10 14.23 -10.37
N ILE A 245 -5.33 14.13 -10.88
CA ILE A 245 -5.69 14.57 -12.23
C ILE A 245 -5.53 16.08 -12.34
N ASP A 246 -6.07 16.85 -11.42
CA ASP A 246 -6.00 18.31 -11.41
C ASP A 246 -4.57 18.80 -11.32
N ALA A 247 -3.75 18.23 -10.44
CA ALA A 247 -2.34 18.56 -10.32
C ALA A 247 -1.58 18.22 -11.61
N SER A 248 -1.91 17.11 -12.26
CA SER A 248 -1.29 16.70 -13.53
C SER A 248 -1.65 17.64 -14.68
N ILE A 249 -2.91 18.07 -14.77
CA ILE A 249 -3.39 19.04 -15.76
C ILE A 249 -2.75 20.42 -15.51
N LYS A 250 -2.76 20.87 -14.26
CA LYS A 250 -2.11 22.13 -13.86
C LYS A 250 -0.64 22.12 -14.24
N PHE A 251 0.07 21.04 -13.94
CA PHE A 251 1.49 20.90 -14.27
C PHE A 251 1.74 20.78 -15.78
N LEU A 252 0.82 20.16 -16.55
CA LEU A 252 0.93 20.11 -18.03
C LEU A 252 1.01 21.51 -18.64
N HIS A 253 0.23 22.45 -18.12
CA HIS A 253 0.14 23.84 -18.63
C HIS A 253 1.09 24.82 -17.92
N ALA A 254 1.73 24.44 -16.82
CA ALA A 254 2.65 25.29 -16.09
C ALA A 254 3.94 25.57 -16.89
N ASP A 255 4.57 26.72 -16.59
CA ASP A 255 5.94 26.98 -17.02
C ASP A 255 6.91 26.00 -16.34
N LYS A 256 7.80 25.41 -17.11
CA LYS A 256 8.80 24.42 -16.70
C LYS A 256 10.23 24.89 -16.95
N SER A 257 10.42 26.18 -17.26
CA SER A 257 11.73 26.78 -17.59
C SER A 257 12.75 26.62 -16.46
N HIS A 258 12.25 26.53 -15.21
CA HIS A 258 13.06 26.31 -14.01
C HIS A 258 13.58 24.88 -13.87
N LEU A 259 13.02 23.90 -14.61
CA LEU A 259 13.44 22.51 -14.54
C LEU A 259 14.63 22.23 -15.45
N LYS A 260 15.60 21.48 -14.92
CA LYS A 260 16.70 20.96 -15.74
C LYS A 260 16.22 19.87 -16.70
N PRO A 261 16.94 19.65 -17.82
CA PRO A 261 16.69 18.50 -18.67
C PRO A 261 16.80 17.18 -17.89
N LYS A 262 15.92 16.22 -18.19
CA LYS A 262 16.04 14.87 -17.62
C LYS A 262 17.37 14.23 -18.00
N PRO A 263 17.95 13.37 -17.13
CA PRO A 263 19.17 12.66 -17.44
C PRO A 263 18.99 11.79 -18.69
N LEU A 264 20.06 11.61 -19.46
CA LEU A 264 20.02 10.86 -20.73
C LEU A 264 19.56 9.40 -20.55
N ASN A 265 20.00 8.75 -19.47
CA ASN A 265 19.45 7.49 -18.93
C ASN A 265 19.45 6.31 -19.96
N LEU A 266 20.46 6.27 -20.85
CA LEU A 266 20.53 5.35 -22.00
C LEU A 266 20.33 3.88 -21.60
N ILE A 267 21.07 3.39 -20.59
CA ILE A 267 21.02 1.97 -20.18
C ILE A 267 19.59 1.57 -19.76
N ARG A 268 18.90 2.43 -18.99
CA ARG A 268 17.53 2.13 -18.57
C ARG A 268 16.54 2.20 -19.73
N LYS A 269 16.71 3.17 -20.65
CA LYS A 269 15.89 3.29 -21.86
C LYS A 269 16.04 2.07 -22.74
N ILE A 270 17.28 1.60 -22.98
CA ILE A 270 17.55 0.37 -23.74
C ILE A 270 16.88 -0.83 -23.08
N LYS A 271 17.01 -1.00 -21.75
CA LYS A 271 16.35 -2.09 -21.04
C LYS A 271 14.83 -2.06 -21.19
N VAL A 272 14.19 -0.89 -21.04
CA VAL A 272 12.74 -0.75 -21.22
C VAL A 272 12.34 -1.07 -22.66
N ARG A 273 13.09 -0.59 -23.66
CA ARG A 273 12.82 -0.87 -25.07
C ARG A 273 12.97 -2.36 -25.40
N ASN A 274 14.01 -3.01 -24.90
CA ASN A 274 14.20 -4.45 -25.08
C ASN A 274 13.06 -5.26 -24.45
N ASN A 275 12.64 -4.91 -23.22
CA ASN A 275 11.53 -5.60 -22.56
C ASN A 275 10.19 -5.43 -23.32
N LEU A 276 10.01 -4.35 -24.04
CA LEU A 276 8.81 -4.06 -24.82
C LEU A 276 8.96 -4.42 -26.30
N ALA A 277 10.08 -5.00 -26.71
CA ALA A 277 10.43 -5.28 -28.12
C ALA A 277 10.24 -4.06 -29.04
N PHE A 278 10.53 -2.85 -28.54
CA PHE A 278 10.37 -1.59 -29.26
C PHE A 278 11.72 -0.98 -29.63
N TYR A 279 12.16 -1.16 -30.86
CA TYR A 279 13.48 -0.74 -31.34
C TYR A 279 13.52 0.57 -32.20
N PRO A 280 12.41 1.17 -32.69
CA PRO A 280 12.48 2.41 -33.44
C PRO A 280 13.22 3.51 -32.68
N LEU A 281 14.16 4.19 -33.36
CA LEU A 281 14.88 5.31 -32.76
C LEU A 281 14.02 6.58 -32.66
N LYS A 282 13.02 6.72 -33.54
CA LYS A 282 12.07 7.83 -33.47
C LYS A 282 11.16 7.69 -32.27
N THR A 283 11.21 8.69 -31.41
CA THR A 283 10.19 8.87 -30.35
C THR A 283 9.04 9.70 -30.94
N TYR A 284 7.82 9.44 -30.50
CA TYR A 284 6.70 10.32 -30.85
C TYR A 284 6.94 11.69 -30.20
N ARG A 285 7.37 12.66 -31.03
CA ARG A 285 7.63 14.03 -30.55
C ARG A 285 6.40 14.93 -30.59
N LYS A 286 5.37 14.54 -31.35
CA LYS A 286 4.09 15.24 -31.40
C LYS A 286 2.98 14.33 -30.88
N PRO A 287 2.05 14.86 -30.05
CA PRO A 287 0.85 14.11 -29.74
C PRO A 287 0.10 13.81 -31.04
N PRO A 288 -0.57 12.65 -31.17
CA PRO A 288 -1.49 12.43 -32.25
C PRO A 288 -2.51 13.58 -32.27
N THR A 289 -2.69 14.19 -33.41
CA THR A 289 -3.81 15.09 -33.65
C THR A 289 -5.03 14.22 -33.85
N TYR A 290 -6.04 14.36 -32.99
CA TYR A 290 -7.33 13.77 -33.18
C TYR A 290 -8.20 14.63 -34.07
#